data_89d9c643f68f9bdbc8a1b75116f9ac26
#
_entry.id   89d9c643f68f9bdbc8a1b75116f9ac26
#
_cell.length_a   1.000
_cell.length_b   1.000
_cell.length_c   1.000
_cell.angle_alpha   90.00
_cell.angle_beta   90.00
_cell.angle_gamma   90.00
#
_symmetry.space_group_name_H-M   'P 1'
#
loop_
_entity.id
_entity.type
_entity.pdbx_description
1 polymer ?
#
loop_
_entity_poly.entity_id
_entity_poly.type
_entity_poly.pdbx_seq_one_letter_code
_entity_poly.pdbx_strand_id
1 'polypeptide(L)'
;MLILDNKYVFHIPLYKYADNKLIRLDIDETLSNLMQQLNNEGYESLYKTKVKSYYKSRSFDELLITLFVSQKRVSDNKQELPDKVFKRWFKQNNNILQQEAYAYEHNNSMIIESLE
;
A
#
# COMPACT_ATOMS: atom_id res chain seq x y z
N MET A 1 11.69 -11.15 24.02
CA MET A 1 11.98 -10.93 22.59
C MET A 1 10.69 -10.71 21.83
N LEU A 2 10.63 -9.68 21.04
CA LEU A 2 9.52 -9.42 20.11
C LEU A 2 9.93 -9.87 18.72
N ILE A 3 9.11 -10.70 18.09
CA ILE A 3 9.35 -11.16 16.73
C ILE A 3 8.30 -10.55 15.82
N LEU A 4 8.75 -9.80 14.81
CA LEU A 4 7.91 -9.24 13.76
C LEU A 4 7.99 -10.19 12.55
N ASP A 5 7.12 -11.17 12.54
CA ASP A 5 7.17 -12.34 11.67
C ASP A 5 6.38 -12.17 10.37
N ASN A 6 5.69 -11.03 10.20
CA ASN A 6 4.97 -10.72 8.98
C ASN A 6 5.45 -9.39 8.40
N LYS A 7 5.77 -9.41 7.11
CA LYS A 7 6.16 -8.23 6.36
C LYS A 7 5.10 -7.92 5.31
N TYR A 8 4.63 -6.68 5.31
CA TYR A 8 3.74 -6.17 4.26
C TYR A 8 4.45 -5.05 3.51
N VAL A 9 4.28 -5.04 2.18
CA VAL A 9 4.76 -3.97 1.33
C VAL A 9 3.59 -3.52 0.46
N PHE A 10 3.13 -2.30 0.65
CA PHE A 10 2.03 -1.74 -0.13
C PHE A 10 2.59 -0.95 -1.30
N HIS A 11 2.12 -1.28 -2.51
CA HIS A 11 2.50 -0.59 -3.73
C HIS A 11 1.55 0.60 -3.94
N ILE A 12 2.09 1.79 -3.84
CA ILE A 12 1.32 3.03 -3.94
C ILE A 12 1.52 3.62 -5.35
N PRO A 13 0.45 3.77 -6.13
CA PRO A 13 0.59 4.34 -7.47
C PRO A 13 0.92 5.83 -7.39
N LEU A 14 1.85 6.28 -8.23
CA LEU A 14 2.19 7.69 -8.37
C LEU A 14 1.68 8.26 -9.69
N TYR A 15 1.06 7.44 -10.53
CA TYR A 15 0.53 7.83 -11.84
C TYR A 15 -0.81 7.17 -12.07
N LYS A 16 -1.63 7.84 -12.88
CA LYS A 16 -2.85 7.26 -13.47
C LYS A 16 -2.81 7.38 -14.98
N TYR A 17 -3.57 6.54 -15.66
CA TYR A 17 -3.78 6.65 -17.11
C TYR A 17 -5.06 7.43 -17.38
N ALA A 18 -4.94 8.50 -18.17
CA ALA A 18 -6.08 9.24 -18.66
C ALA A 18 -5.75 9.70 -20.09
N ASP A 19 -6.68 9.48 -21.04
CA ASP A 19 -6.50 9.86 -22.45
C ASP A 19 -5.20 9.34 -23.06
N ASN A 20 -4.87 8.07 -22.76
CA ASN A 20 -3.64 7.39 -23.21
C ASN A 20 -2.34 8.03 -22.73
N LYS A 21 -2.40 8.82 -21.67
CA LYS A 21 -1.24 9.48 -21.07
C LYS A 21 -1.08 9.07 -19.61
N LEU A 22 0.17 8.96 -19.17
CA LEU A 22 0.50 8.84 -17.75
C LEU A 22 0.46 10.23 -17.12
N ILE A 23 -0.38 10.38 -16.11
CA ILE A 23 -0.53 11.64 -15.37
C ILE A 23 -0.02 11.41 -13.95
N ARG A 24 0.87 12.29 -13.50
CA ARG A 24 1.39 12.24 -12.13
C ARG A 24 0.29 12.57 -11.14
N LEU A 25 0.17 11.74 -10.10
CA LEU A 25 -0.77 11.97 -9.01
C LEU A 25 -0.13 12.86 -7.93
N ASP A 26 -0.91 13.78 -7.39
CA ASP A 26 -0.59 14.44 -6.14
C ASP A 26 -1.17 13.58 -5.02
N ILE A 27 -0.30 12.83 -4.34
CA ILE A 27 -0.72 11.78 -3.43
C ILE A 27 -0.43 12.09 -1.95
N ASP A 28 0.22 13.20 -1.66
CA ASP A 28 0.74 13.47 -0.31
C ASP A 28 -0.35 13.42 0.76
N GLU A 29 -1.46 14.11 0.54
CA GLU A 29 -2.57 14.11 1.49
C GLU A 29 -3.24 12.75 1.60
N THR A 30 -3.48 12.11 0.46
CA THR A 30 -4.09 10.78 0.38
C THR A 30 -3.23 9.73 1.08
N LEU A 31 -1.91 9.82 0.90
CA LEU A 31 -0.95 8.93 1.55
C LEU A 31 -0.90 9.17 3.06
N SER A 32 -0.94 10.42 3.49
CA SER A 32 -1.00 10.77 4.92
C SER A 32 -2.21 10.12 5.60
N ASN A 33 -3.33 10.06 4.90
CA ASN A 33 -4.54 9.40 5.39
C ASN A 33 -4.32 7.89 5.58
N LEU A 34 -3.62 7.23 4.65
CA LEU A 34 -3.27 5.82 4.82
C LEU A 34 -2.39 5.60 6.05
N MET A 35 -1.37 6.44 6.21
CA MET A 35 -0.46 6.35 7.36
C MET A 35 -1.24 6.53 8.68
N GLN A 36 -2.18 7.45 8.71
CA GLN A 36 -3.02 7.67 9.88
C GLN A 36 -3.92 6.48 10.16
N GLN A 37 -4.54 5.89 9.15
CA GLN A 37 -5.39 4.70 9.32
C GLN A 37 -4.59 3.53 9.88
N LEU A 38 -3.39 3.28 9.35
CA LEU A 38 -2.50 2.23 9.85
C LEU A 38 -2.08 2.51 11.31
N ASN A 39 -1.72 3.75 11.60
CA ASN A 39 -1.32 4.15 12.95
C ASN A 39 -2.47 3.98 13.95
N ASN A 40 -3.69 4.32 13.56
CA ASN A 40 -4.89 4.16 14.41
C ASN A 40 -5.15 2.71 14.75
N GLU A 41 -4.77 1.77 13.86
CA GLU A 41 -4.87 0.32 14.12
C GLU A 41 -3.71 -0.22 14.97
N GLY A 42 -2.73 0.64 15.31
CA GLY A 42 -1.59 0.24 16.12
C GLY A 42 -0.31 -0.07 15.33
N TYR A 43 -0.30 0.18 14.03
CA TYR A 43 0.89 -0.03 13.20
C TYR A 43 1.69 1.28 13.13
N GLU A 44 2.66 1.42 14.03
CA GLU A 44 3.35 2.69 14.24
C GLU A 44 4.67 2.81 13.48
N SER A 45 5.25 1.70 13.04
CA SER A 45 6.57 1.66 12.41
C SER A 45 6.44 1.37 10.92
N LEU A 46 6.51 2.41 10.11
CA LEU A 46 6.30 2.36 8.67
C LEU A 46 7.53 2.90 7.95
N TYR A 47 7.90 2.26 6.84
CA TYR A 47 9.01 2.70 6.00
C TYR A 47 8.48 3.08 4.62
N LYS A 48 8.93 4.22 4.10
CA LYS A 48 8.58 4.72 2.78
C LYS A 48 9.80 4.67 1.88
N THR A 49 9.68 3.98 0.75
CA THR A 49 10.77 3.84 -0.22
C THR A 49 10.27 4.13 -1.62
N LYS A 50 10.99 5.00 -2.33
CA LYS A 50 10.72 5.28 -3.74
C LYS A 50 11.57 4.36 -4.59
N VAL A 51 10.95 3.70 -5.57
CA VAL A 51 11.62 2.76 -6.47
C VAL A 51 11.30 3.10 -7.91
N LYS A 52 12.14 2.59 -8.82
CA LYS A 52 11.90 2.67 -10.25
C LYS A 52 11.36 1.33 -10.73
N SER A 53 10.15 1.35 -11.27
CA SER A 53 9.52 0.17 -11.86
C SER A 53 9.67 0.17 -13.37
N TYR A 54 9.80 -1.02 -13.95
CA TYR A 54 9.91 -1.20 -15.41
C TYR A 54 8.79 -2.14 -15.86
N TYR A 55 8.02 -1.66 -16.84
CA TYR A 55 6.92 -2.45 -17.40
C TYR A 55 6.76 -2.13 -18.87
N LYS A 56 6.82 -3.15 -19.72
CA LYS A 56 6.70 -3.02 -21.19
C LYS A 56 7.63 -1.94 -21.75
N SER A 57 8.91 -2.01 -21.37
CA SER A 57 9.98 -1.10 -21.81
C SER A 57 9.81 0.36 -21.36
N ARG A 58 8.91 0.62 -20.43
CA ARG A 58 8.75 1.94 -19.81
C ARG A 58 9.21 1.89 -18.35
N SER A 59 9.79 2.99 -17.89
CA SER A 59 10.12 3.14 -16.47
C SER A 59 9.27 4.24 -15.86
N PHE A 60 8.88 4.03 -14.60
CA PHE A 60 8.11 5.00 -13.82
C PHE A 60 8.43 4.85 -12.34
N ASP A 61 8.23 5.94 -11.61
CA ASP A 61 8.42 5.93 -10.17
C ASP A 61 7.25 5.23 -9.48
N GLU A 62 7.56 4.48 -8.44
CA GLU A 62 6.58 3.82 -7.59
C GLU A 62 6.98 4.02 -6.13
N LEU A 63 6.00 4.13 -5.26
CA LEU A 63 6.22 4.28 -3.83
C LEU A 63 5.84 3.00 -3.12
N LEU A 64 6.72 2.55 -2.22
CA LEU A 64 6.48 1.37 -1.39
C LEU A 64 6.35 1.79 0.07
N ILE A 65 5.31 1.28 0.73
CA ILE A 65 5.15 1.41 2.17
C ILE A 65 5.36 0.04 2.78
N THR A 66 6.38 -0.09 3.60
CA THR A 66 6.75 -1.35 4.24
C THR A 66 6.48 -1.30 5.73
N LEU A 67 5.87 -2.36 6.25
CA LEU A 67 5.71 -2.52 7.69
C LEU A 67 5.94 -3.97 8.10
N PHE A 68 6.47 -4.15 9.29
CA PHE A 68 6.66 -5.46 9.93
C PHE A 68 5.72 -5.55 11.12
N VAL A 69 5.01 -6.67 11.24
CA VAL A 69 4.03 -6.86 12.30
C VAL A 69 4.24 -8.21 12.99
N SER A 70 3.86 -8.27 14.26
CA SER A 70 3.80 -9.51 15.00
C SER A 70 2.39 -10.09 14.85
N GLN A 71 2.29 -11.28 14.28
CA GLN A 71 1.02 -11.97 14.13
C GLN A 71 0.35 -12.21 15.48
N LYS A 72 1.16 -12.52 16.49
CA LYS A 72 0.65 -12.72 17.84
C LYS A 72 0.01 -11.45 18.38
N ARG A 73 0.66 -10.29 18.23
CA ARG A 73 0.10 -9.00 18.67
C ARG A 73 -1.19 -8.64 17.93
N VAL A 74 -1.22 -8.87 16.61
CA VAL A 74 -2.42 -8.63 15.81
C VAL A 74 -3.58 -9.44 16.35
N SER A 75 -3.37 -10.73 16.62
CA SER A 75 -4.39 -11.61 17.17
C SER A 75 -4.80 -11.23 18.60
N ASP A 76 -3.82 -10.99 19.49
CA ASP A 76 -4.07 -10.67 20.89
C ASP A 76 -4.83 -9.35 21.03
N ASN A 77 -4.52 -8.35 20.24
CA ASN A 77 -5.12 -7.02 20.29
C ASN A 77 -6.32 -6.87 19.35
N LYS A 78 -6.68 -7.93 18.63
CA LYS A 78 -7.79 -7.92 17.66
C LYS A 78 -7.66 -6.77 16.66
N GLN A 79 -6.44 -6.50 16.20
CA GLN A 79 -6.17 -5.47 15.22
C GLN A 79 -6.70 -5.89 13.85
N GLU A 80 -7.17 -4.94 13.06
CA GLU A 80 -7.47 -5.20 11.66
C GLU A 80 -6.17 -5.48 10.92
N LEU A 81 -6.17 -6.50 10.05
CA LEU A 81 -4.96 -6.84 9.28
C LEU A 81 -4.53 -5.68 8.40
N PRO A 82 -3.21 -5.46 8.23
CA PRO A 82 -2.72 -4.33 7.45
C PRO A 82 -3.23 -4.31 6.00
N ASP A 83 -3.34 -5.47 5.37
CA ASP A 83 -3.85 -5.57 4.00
C ASP A 83 -5.32 -5.16 3.89
N LYS A 84 -6.11 -5.39 4.93
CA LYS A 84 -7.53 -4.96 4.97
C LYS A 84 -7.63 -3.44 5.11
N VAL A 85 -6.76 -2.84 5.90
CA VAL A 85 -6.68 -1.38 6.02
C VAL A 85 -6.30 -0.78 4.66
N PHE A 86 -5.30 -1.36 4.00
CA PHE A 86 -4.85 -0.91 2.67
C PHE A 86 -5.96 -1.02 1.63
N LYS A 87 -6.65 -2.15 1.58
CA LYS A 87 -7.77 -2.37 0.65
C LYS A 87 -8.87 -1.33 0.84
N ARG A 88 -9.27 -1.08 2.09
CA ARG A 88 -10.29 -0.09 2.41
C ARG A 88 -9.87 1.31 1.99
N TRP A 89 -8.64 1.70 2.33
CA TRP A 89 -8.09 2.99 1.92
C TRP A 89 -8.07 3.15 0.40
N PHE A 90 -7.62 2.12 -0.31
CA PHE A 90 -7.52 2.15 -1.77
C PHE A 90 -8.90 2.36 -2.40
N LYS A 91 -9.90 1.61 -1.94
CA LYS A 91 -11.28 1.76 -2.42
C LYS A 91 -11.86 3.13 -2.11
N GLN A 92 -11.61 3.67 -0.94
CA GLN A 92 -12.09 5.00 -0.53
C GLN A 92 -11.49 6.11 -1.38
N ASN A 93 -10.29 5.92 -1.92
CA ASN A 93 -9.56 6.95 -2.64
C ASN A 93 -9.40 6.67 -4.14
N ASN A 94 -10.05 5.65 -4.67
CA ASN A 94 -9.86 5.28 -6.07
C ASN A 94 -10.47 6.31 -7.05
N ASN A 95 -11.33 7.18 -6.60
CA ASN A 95 -11.77 8.34 -7.38
C ASN A 95 -10.59 9.27 -7.71
N ILE A 96 -9.56 9.30 -6.86
CA ILE A 96 -8.33 10.05 -7.06
C ILE A 96 -7.28 9.18 -7.78
N LEU A 97 -7.09 7.95 -7.30
CA LEU A 97 -6.03 7.05 -7.78
C LEU A 97 -6.32 6.50 -9.16
N GLN A 98 -7.57 6.21 -9.47
CA GLN A 98 -8.06 5.73 -10.77
C GLN A 98 -7.27 4.52 -11.29
N GLN A 99 -7.18 3.48 -10.47
CA GLN A 99 -6.52 2.23 -10.80
C GLN A 99 -7.57 1.13 -11.01
N GLU A 100 -7.22 0.12 -11.81
CA GLU A 100 -8.07 -1.06 -12.03
C GLU A 100 -7.84 -2.15 -10.99
N ALA A 101 -6.66 -2.13 -10.36
CA ALA A 101 -6.24 -3.10 -9.38
C ALA A 101 -5.27 -2.45 -8.40
N TYR A 102 -5.09 -3.09 -7.26
CA TYR A 102 -4.05 -2.72 -6.30
C TYR A 102 -3.16 -3.92 -6.01
N ALA A 103 -1.93 -3.64 -5.60
CA ALA A 103 -0.93 -4.67 -5.34
C ALA A 103 -0.27 -4.47 -3.99
N TYR A 104 0.00 -5.56 -3.31
CA TYR A 104 0.81 -5.55 -2.10
C TYR A 104 1.58 -6.87 -1.97
N GLU A 105 2.63 -6.84 -1.18
CA GLU A 105 3.39 -8.04 -0.85
C GLU A 105 3.10 -8.42 0.59
N HIS A 106 2.95 -9.71 0.82
CA HIS A 106 2.87 -10.27 2.16
C HIS A 106 3.90 -11.40 2.25
N ASN A 107 4.90 -11.19 3.10
CA ASN A 107 6.08 -12.05 3.20
C ASN A 107 6.74 -12.20 1.82
N ASN A 108 6.71 -13.37 1.22
CA ASN A 108 7.36 -13.64 -0.07
C ASN A 108 6.37 -13.70 -1.24
N SER A 109 5.11 -13.33 -1.03
CA SER A 109 4.09 -13.41 -2.06
C SER A 109 3.64 -12.01 -2.51
N MET A 110 3.52 -11.84 -3.82
CA MET A 110 2.87 -10.66 -4.41
C MET A 110 1.40 -10.97 -4.62
N ILE A 111 0.53 -10.10 -4.13
CA ILE A 111 -0.91 -10.23 -4.25
C ILE A 111 -1.42 -9.05 -5.07
N ILE A 112 -2.18 -9.35 -6.13
CA ILE A 112 -2.80 -8.36 -7.00
C ILE A 112 -4.29 -8.62 -6.97
N GLU A 113 -5.08 -7.61 -6.59
CA GLU A 113 -6.53 -7.73 -6.50
C GLU A 113 -7.21 -6.69 -7.39
N SER A 114 -8.23 -7.13 -8.12
CA SER A 114 -9.08 -6.24 -8.92
C SER A 114 -9.97 -5.42 -7.99
N LEU A 115 -10.22 -4.17 -8.40
CA LEU A 115 -11.15 -3.26 -7.72
C LEU A 115 -12.57 -3.39 -8.28
N GLU A 116 -12.74 -4.19 -9.31
CA GLU A 116 -14.04 -4.45 -9.91
C GLU A 116 -14.86 -5.50 -9.15
#